data_4957aaf1e69e86caf278a4d85faa6c7c
#
_entry.id   4957aaf1e69e86caf278a4d85faa6c7c
#
_cell.length_a   1.000
_cell.length_b   1.000
_cell.length_c   1.000
_cell.angle_alpha   90.00
_cell.angle_beta   90.00
_cell.angle_gamma   90.00
#
_symmetry.space_group_name_H-M   'P 1'
#
loop_
_entity.id
_entity.type
_entity.pdbx_description
1 polymer ?
#
loop_
_entity_poly.entity_id
_entity_poly.type
_entity_poly.pdbx_seq_one_letter_code
_entity_poly.pdbx_strand_id
1 'polypeptide(L)'
;MNFEPFVERLSIRTKMQTIEKFQPNWAQQELLAAVNEQYSTGKPVRVIVLKARQLGISTVAEALMFAWVMMHEQTYGLVIAHEIDASEYLLNMTKLYWETFPFKDIYTTKYVSRKELAWEETGSSIRIATAKNMRAGRSRTINAMHGSEIAFWDRPDEMMLGLRQTIPNHAKSMIILESTANGVGNWFYDTWQNAVSGENDYKPLFFPWWNHPEYTATASNLKKEALTGLNEDERVLKKLKVSDDHLIWRRWAVRNLADSNLERFMQEYPSTPEEAFIASGTNVFPIQSLKLVYEPKLGVKGFLTRRGNYVEFLPDRSGSLTIFRKPSSDLGWGKYFIGADPTHTTMGDNACAQVINRRTYEQVAVWNGKIDPMTFAEELAKLGAYYNHATISTEVEGPGYATIGRLVEIDYPHIWRNRWADRSPGKISETMGWSTTFKRKEWAIGWLIKLIADQDMTIHDAKTYDEMRTYVTLPAGGYGPADGSGRSHDDCVMAMAIACICASTEGPVTGYEGPMGELEPRDALPISPAWEEWDQASVVK
;
A
#
# COMPACT_ATOMS: atom_id res chain seq x y z
N MET A 1 -10.18 10.80 32.06
CA MET A 1 -9.59 9.68 32.81
C MET A 1 -8.22 9.44 32.24
N ASN A 2 -7.21 9.18 33.05
CA ASN A 2 -5.86 8.91 32.59
C ASN A 2 -5.52 7.43 32.89
N PHE A 3 -5.14 6.65 31.89
CA PHE A 3 -4.79 5.24 32.03
C PHE A 3 -3.37 5.03 32.56
N GLU A 4 -2.48 6.01 32.44
CA GLU A 4 -1.07 5.90 32.82
C GLU A 4 -0.87 5.49 34.30
N PRO A 5 -1.52 6.13 35.31
CA PRO A 5 -1.37 5.73 36.71
C PRO A 5 -1.90 4.32 37.01
N PHE A 6 -2.81 3.79 36.19
CA PHE A 6 -3.26 2.40 36.31
C PHE A 6 -2.19 1.45 35.76
N VAL A 7 -1.64 1.75 34.59
CA VAL A 7 -0.61 0.93 33.92
C VAL A 7 0.67 0.84 34.77
N GLU A 8 1.11 1.92 35.39
CA GLU A 8 2.29 1.96 36.26
C GLU A 8 2.16 1.09 37.52
N ARG A 9 0.94 0.74 37.94
CA ARG A 9 0.72 -0.18 39.06
C ARG A 9 0.89 -1.64 38.70
N LEU A 10 0.89 -1.96 37.42
CA LEU A 10 1.07 -3.33 36.92
C LEU A 10 2.54 -3.75 36.99
N SER A 11 2.78 -5.02 36.79
CA SER A 11 4.14 -5.57 36.65
C SER A 11 4.26 -6.30 35.34
N ILE A 12 5.42 -6.17 34.71
CA ILE A 12 5.77 -6.80 33.44
C ILE A 12 6.89 -7.81 33.61
N ARG A 13 6.98 -8.76 32.68
CA ARG A 13 8.16 -9.60 32.52
C ARG A 13 9.10 -8.91 31.54
N THR A 14 10.30 -8.60 32.00
CA THR A 14 11.34 -7.95 31.19
C THR A 14 11.99 -8.95 30.21
N LYS A 15 12.80 -8.44 29.27
CA LYS A 15 13.64 -9.27 28.38
C LYS A 15 14.63 -10.16 29.17
N MET A 16 15.02 -9.74 30.37
CA MET A 16 15.89 -10.50 31.29
C MET A 16 15.10 -11.55 32.11
N GLN A 17 13.83 -11.78 31.81
CA GLN A 17 12.95 -12.71 32.51
C GLN A 17 12.69 -12.36 33.98
N THR A 18 12.96 -11.12 34.40
CA THR A 18 12.59 -10.59 35.72
C THR A 18 11.17 -9.98 35.69
N ILE A 19 10.50 -9.98 36.86
CA ILE A 19 9.21 -9.31 37.02
C ILE A 19 9.49 -7.96 37.69
N GLU A 20 9.12 -6.89 36.99
CA GLU A 20 9.38 -5.52 37.44
C GLU A 20 8.13 -4.64 37.30
N LYS A 21 8.07 -3.52 38.01
CA LYS A 21 6.99 -2.54 37.83
C LYS A 21 7.02 -1.99 36.42
N PHE A 22 5.83 -1.84 35.83
CA PHE A 22 5.71 -1.33 34.48
C PHE A 22 6.11 0.16 34.46
N GLN A 23 7.22 0.45 33.82
CA GLN A 23 7.65 1.81 33.50
C GLN A 23 7.57 1.98 31.98
N PRO A 24 6.51 2.66 31.48
CA PRO A 24 6.32 2.83 30.03
C PRO A 24 7.51 3.56 29.40
N ASN A 25 8.07 2.99 28.33
CA ASN A 25 9.05 3.66 27.50
C ASN A 25 8.40 4.73 26.63
N TRP A 26 9.20 5.50 25.89
CA TRP A 26 8.73 6.62 25.06
C TRP A 26 7.59 6.23 24.09
N ALA A 27 7.69 5.11 23.37
CA ALA A 27 6.68 4.65 22.42
C ALA A 27 5.38 4.22 23.11
N GLN A 28 5.51 3.58 24.27
CA GLN A 28 4.39 3.19 25.11
C GLN A 28 3.68 4.40 25.71
N GLN A 29 4.43 5.43 26.11
CA GLN A 29 3.87 6.71 26.58
C GLN A 29 3.09 7.43 25.48
N GLU A 30 3.59 7.44 24.25
CA GLU A 30 2.88 8.04 23.12
C GLU A 30 1.56 7.30 22.80
N LEU A 31 1.55 5.96 22.87
CA LEU A 31 0.31 5.20 22.73
C LEU A 31 -0.68 5.50 23.87
N LEU A 32 -0.21 5.53 25.12
CA LEU A 32 -1.03 5.92 26.28
C LEU A 32 -1.61 7.33 26.13
N ALA A 33 -0.79 8.28 25.69
CA ALA A 33 -1.23 9.65 25.44
C ALA A 33 -2.31 9.73 24.36
N ALA A 34 -2.13 9.00 23.25
CA ALA A 34 -3.12 8.95 22.16
C ALA A 34 -4.46 8.34 22.59
N VAL A 35 -4.42 7.29 23.40
CA VAL A 35 -5.63 6.67 23.97
C VAL A 35 -6.31 7.61 24.95
N ASN A 36 -5.55 8.23 25.86
CA ASN A 36 -6.06 9.20 26.83
C ASN A 36 -6.72 10.42 26.15
N GLU A 37 -6.09 10.94 25.10
CA GLU A 37 -6.62 12.06 24.33
C GLU A 37 -7.98 11.71 23.71
N GLN A 38 -8.06 10.59 22.96
CA GLN A 38 -9.32 10.17 22.33
C GLN A 38 -10.41 9.88 23.38
N TYR A 39 -10.07 9.17 24.45
CA TYR A 39 -11.01 8.86 25.52
C TYR A 39 -11.57 10.14 26.19
N SER A 40 -10.73 11.14 26.41
CA SER A 40 -11.13 12.40 27.05
C SER A 40 -12.11 13.22 26.20
N THR A 41 -12.11 13.02 24.88
CA THR A 41 -13.05 13.70 23.97
C THR A 41 -14.44 13.07 23.94
N GLY A 42 -14.64 11.95 24.64
CA GLY A 42 -15.90 11.19 24.61
C GLY A 42 -16.15 10.46 23.28
N LYS A 43 -15.13 10.29 22.46
CA LYS A 43 -15.18 9.54 21.20
C LYS A 43 -14.70 8.10 21.40
N PRO A 44 -15.05 7.18 20.48
CA PRO A 44 -14.44 5.86 20.45
C PRO A 44 -12.93 5.94 20.30
N VAL A 45 -12.19 5.08 21.00
CA VAL A 45 -10.74 5.00 20.84
C VAL A 45 -10.43 4.11 19.63
N ARG A 46 -9.72 4.66 18.66
CA ARG A 46 -9.29 3.99 17.43
C ARG A 46 -7.84 4.36 17.14
N VAL A 47 -6.93 3.41 17.30
CA VAL A 47 -5.49 3.64 17.08
C VAL A 47 -4.94 2.55 16.17
N ILE A 48 -4.13 2.96 15.20
CA ILE A 48 -3.35 2.06 14.35
C ILE A 48 -1.87 2.39 14.51
N VAL A 49 -1.07 1.37 14.81
CA VAL A 49 0.35 1.52 15.13
C VAL A 49 1.20 0.78 14.10
N LEU A 50 2.02 1.54 13.40
CA LEU A 50 3.13 1.05 12.59
C LEU A 50 4.42 1.21 13.38
N LYS A 51 5.17 0.14 13.59
CA LYS A 51 6.27 0.14 14.54
C LYS A 51 7.49 -0.65 14.05
N ALA A 52 8.66 -0.29 14.54
CA ALA A 52 9.81 -1.19 14.55
C ALA A 52 9.59 -2.36 15.53
N ARG A 53 10.31 -3.45 15.35
CA ARG A 53 10.25 -4.61 16.25
C ARG A 53 10.60 -4.26 17.69
N GLN A 54 10.06 -5.05 18.63
CA GLN A 54 10.42 -5.10 20.05
C GLN A 54 10.35 -3.77 20.83
N LEU A 55 9.49 -2.84 20.43
CA LEU A 55 9.25 -1.59 21.15
C LEU A 55 8.29 -1.74 22.36
N GLY A 56 7.80 -2.95 22.62
CA GLY A 56 6.90 -3.24 23.74
C GLY A 56 5.46 -2.73 23.55
N ILE A 57 5.04 -2.45 22.32
CA ILE A 57 3.69 -1.94 22.02
C ILE A 57 2.62 -2.96 22.41
N SER A 58 2.80 -4.25 22.10
CA SER A 58 1.84 -5.28 22.52
C SER A 58 1.72 -5.35 24.06
N THR A 59 2.81 -5.09 24.80
CA THR A 59 2.80 -5.04 26.28
C THR A 59 1.87 -3.95 26.80
N VAL A 60 1.99 -2.73 26.28
CA VAL A 60 1.13 -1.62 26.71
C VAL A 60 -0.30 -1.75 26.17
N ALA A 61 -0.49 -2.34 24.98
CA ALA A 61 -1.82 -2.62 24.44
C ALA A 61 -2.59 -3.60 25.35
N GLU A 62 -1.94 -4.70 25.80
CA GLU A 62 -2.52 -5.62 26.77
C GLU A 62 -2.77 -4.96 28.13
N ALA A 63 -1.89 -4.06 28.60
CA ALA A 63 -2.13 -3.29 29.82
C ALA A 63 -3.34 -2.36 29.70
N LEU A 64 -3.52 -1.72 28.53
CA LEU A 64 -4.71 -0.93 28.20
C LEU A 64 -5.96 -1.80 28.12
N MET A 65 -5.89 -2.98 27.49
CA MET A 65 -6.99 -3.95 27.48
C MET A 65 -7.40 -4.34 28.90
N PHE A 66 -6.43 -4.66 29.77
CA PHE A 66 -6.68 -4.99 31.16
C PHE A 66 -7.29 -3.80 31.92
N ALA A 67 -6.71 -2.60 31.81
CA ALA A 67 -7.24 -1.39 32.43
C ALA A 67 -8.68 -1.12 31.96
N TRP A 68 -8.96 -1.28 30.67
CA TRP A 68 -10.29 -1.03 30.09
C TRP A 68 -11.37 -1.92 30.70
N VAL A 69 -11.13 -3.23 30.82
CA VAL A 69 -12.12 -4.17 31.38
C VAL A 69 -12.25 -4.07 32.89
N MET A 70 -11.22 -3.59 33.61
CA MET A 70 -11.30 -3.36 35.05
C MET A 70 -12.00 -2.05 35.41
N MET A 71 -11.94 -1.06 34.54
CA MET A 71 -12.53 0.27 34.78
C MET A 71 -13.96 0.43 34.21
N HIS A 72 -14.41 -0.51 33.37
CA HIS A 72 -15.76 -0.51 32.79
C HIS A 72 -16.44 -1.85 33.07
N GLU A 73 -17.59 -1.79 33.70
CA GLU A 73 -18.40 -3.00 33.94
C GLU A 73 -19.00 -3.54 32.66
N GLN A 74 -19.32 -4.82 32.66
CA GLN A 74 -19.94 -5.55 31.53
C GLN A 74 -19.16 -5.40 30.22
N THR A 75 -17.84 -5.33 30.31
CA THR A 75 -16.96 -5.10 29.17
C THR A 75 -16.37 -6.41 28.66
N TYR A 76 -16.55 -6.64 27.36
CA TYR A 76 -15.95 -7.78 26.67
C TYR A 76 -14.75 -7.33 25.85
N GLY A 77 -13.55 -7.80 26.25
CA GLY A 77 -12.28 -7.59 25.55
C GLY A 77 -11.95 -8.77 24.63
N LEU A 78 -11.46 -8.49 23.43
CA LEU A 78 -11.01 -9.50 22.47
C LEU A 78 -9.59 -9.19 21.99
N VAL A 79 -8.67 -10.14 22.19
CA VAL A 79 -7.29 -10.07 21.71
C VAL A 79 -7.12 -11.07 20.56
N ILE A 80 -6.59 -10.61 19.44
CA ILE A 80 -6.40 -11.43 18.24
C ILE A 80 -4.96 -11.28 17.75
N ALA A 81 -4.29 -12.41 17.51
CA ALA A 81 -3.03 -12.47 16.82
C ALA A 81 -3.09 -13.43 15.62
N HIS A 82 -2.06 -13.41 14.78
CA HIS A 82 -1.97 -14.26 13.58
C HIS A 82 -2.00 -15.77 13.93
N GLU A 83 -1.45 -16.17 15.09
CA GLU A 83 -1.39 -17.56 15.56
C GLU A 83 -1.88 -17.72 17.00
N ILE A 84 -2.25 -18.97 17.39
CA ILE A 84 -2.79 -19.24 18.72
C ILE A 84 -1.74 -19.05 19.80
N ASP A 85 -0.51 -19.48 19.58
CA ASP A 85 0.57 -19.37 20.56
C ASP A 85 0.90 -17.88 20.84
N ALA A 86 0.88 -17.04 19.81
CA ALA A 86 1.02 -15.60 19.96
C ALA A 86 -0.14 -15.00 20.79
N SER A 87 -1.38 -15.42 20.52
CA SER A 87 -2.54 -14.96 21.30
C SER A 87 -2.47 -15.43 22.76
N GLU A 88 -2.04 -16.67 23.02
CA GLU A 88 -1.85 -17.20 24.39
C GLU A 88 -0.73 -16.44 25.12
N TYR A 89 0.35 -16.06 24.41
CA TYR A 89 1.42 -15.25 24.97
C TYR A 89 0.92 -13.87 25.42
N LEU A 90 0.08 -13.21 24.62
CA LEU A 90 -0.56 -11.94 24.98
C LEU A 90 -1.48 -12.08 26.21
N LEU A 91 -2.31 -13.12 26.25
CA LEU A 91 -3.15 -13.37 27.42
C LEU A 91 -2.32 -13.65 28.69
N ASN A 92 -1.16 -14.28 28.55
CA ASN A 92 -0.28 -14.52 29.69
C ASN A 92 0.33 -13.21 30.24
N MET A 93 0.53 -12.18 29.42
CA MET A 93 0.85 -10.84 29.92
C MET A 93 -0.32 -10.29 30.77
N THR A 94 -1.54 -10.38 30.26
CA THR A 94 -2.74 -9.95 31.00
C THR A 94 -2.93 -10.72 32.30
N LYS A 95 -2.63 -12.03 32.33
CA LYS A 95 -2.66 -12.81 33.56
C LYS A 95 -1.62 -12.36 34.58
N LEU A 96 -0.41 -12.02 34.12
CA LEU A 96 0.62 -11.44 35.01
C LEU A 96 0.17 -10.11 35.58
N TYR A 97 -0.50 -9.25 34.79
CA TYR A 97 -1.09 -7.99 35.29
C TYR A 97 -2.10 -8.29 36.40
N TRP A 98 -2.99 -9.24 36.16
CA TRP A 98 -3.96 -9.67 37.16
C TRP A 98 -3.30 -10.24 38.42
N GLU A 99 -2.32 -11.14 38.29
CA GLU A 99 -1.62 -11.77 39.43
C GLU A 99 -0.90 -10.75 40.31
N THR A 100 -0.39 -9.68 39.72
CA THR A 100 0.35 -8.62 40.39
C THR A 100 -0.46 -7.36 40.66
N PHE A 101 -1.76 -7.37 40.34
CA PHE A 101 -2.63 -6.21 40.51
C PHE A 101 -2.84 -5.89 41.98
N PRO A 102 -2.58 -4.63 42.43
CA PRO A 102 -2.64 -4.27 43.85
C PRO A 102 -4.02 -4.46 44.51
N PHE A 103 -5.09 -4.43 43.72
CA PHE A 103 -6.46 -4.55 44.19
C PHE A 103 -7.09 -5.90 43.85
N LYS A 104 -6.27 -6.92 43.57
CA LYS A 104 -6.72 -8.26 43.18
C LYS A 104 -7.69 -8.86 44.22
N ASP A 105 -7.44 -8.65 45.51
CA ASP A 105 -8.17 -9.28 46.59
C ASP A 105 -9.65 -8.82 46.72
N ILE A 106 -10.01 -7.72 46.04
CA ILE A 106 -11.39 -7.24 46.00
C ILE A 106 -12.19 -7.76 44.81
N TYR A 107 -11.58 -8.57 43.98
CA TYR A 107 -12.24 -9.17 42.80
C TYR A 107 -12.11 -10.69 42.79
N THR A 108 -13.15 -11.37 42.35
CA THR A 108 -13.19 -12.82 42.16
C THR A 108 -13.11 -13.16 40.68
N THR A 109 -12.21 -14.07 40.32
CA THR A 109 -12.14 -14.55 38.93
C THR A 109 -13.20 -15.62 38.70
N LYS A 110 -14.06 -15.41 37.70
CA LYS A 110 -15.04 -16.38 37.25
C LYS A 110 -14.40 -17.47 36.39
N TYR A 111 -13.49 -17.08 35.51
CA TYR A 111 -12.73 -17.97 34.64
C TYR A 111 -11.27 -17.55 34.57
N VAL A 112 -10.37 -18.50 34.73
CA VAL A 112 -8.94 -18.39 34.42
C VAL A 112 -8.59 -19.59 33.55
N SER A 113 -8.67 -19.42 32.24
CA SER A 113 -8.41 -20.50 31.28
C SER A 113 -7.27 -20.15 30.33
N ARG A 114 -6.91 -21.07 29.43
CA ARG A 114 -5.93 -20.74 28.35
C ARG A 114 -6.44 -19.69 27.36
N LYS A 115 -7.75 -19.46 27.30
CA LYS A 115 -8.38 -18.61 26.28
C LYS A 115 -9.17 -17.43 26.84
N GLU A 116 -9.44 -17.40 28.13
CA GLU A 116 -10.30 -16.37 28.72
C GLU A 116 -9.93 -16.10 30.18
N LEU A 117 -9.95 -14.83 30.56
CA LEU A 117 -9.88 -14.32 31.91
C LEU A 117 -11.13 -13.47 32.17
N ALA A 118 -11.91 -13.79 33.21
CA ALA A 118 -13.16 -13.12 33.51
C ALA A 118 -13.34 -12.89 35.01
N TRP A 119 -14.07 -11.84 35.36
CA TRP A 119 -14.32 -11.40 36.75
C TRP A 119 -15.82 -11.40 37.04
N GLU A 120 -16.18 -11.77 38.28
CA GLU A 120 -17.58 -11.83 38.71
C GLU A 120 -18.16 -10.45 38.99
N GLU A 121 -17.45 -9.62 39.74
CA GLU A 121 -17.93 -8.32 40.22
C GLU A 121 -18.16 -7.34 39.08
N THR A 122 -17.28 -7.28 38.12
CA THR A 122 -17.42 -6.39 36.96
C THR A 122 -18.28 -7.00 35.85
N GLY A 123 -18.45 -8.32 35.84
CA GLY A 123 -19.06 -9.05 34.71
C GLY A 123 -18.27 -8.94 33.42
N SER A 124 -17.02 -8.49 33.50
CA SER A 124 -16.15 -8.24 32.35
C SER A 124 -15.25 -9.43 32.08
N SER A 125 -14.77 -9.56 30.84
CA SER A 125 -13.80 -10.60 30.48
C SER A 125 -12.89 -10.18 29.33
N ILE A 126 -11.71 -10.82 29.26
CA ILE A 126 -10.80 -10.77 28.10
C ILE A 126 -10.68 -12.17 27.54
N ARG A 127 -10.91 -12.29 26.24
CA ARG A 127 -10.77 -13.54 25.50
C ARG A 127 -9.80 -13.38 24.34
N ILE A 128 -9.08 -14.47 24.02
CA ILE A 128 -8.21 -14.52 22.86
C ILE A 128 -8.83 -15.31 21.71
N ALA A 129 -8.43 -14.96 20.51
CA ALA A 129 -8.74 -15.69 19.28
C ALA A 129 -7.53 -15.62 18.32
N THR A 130 -7.59 -16.37 17.23
CA THR A 130 -6.62 -16.26 16.14
C THR A 130 -7.26 -15.67 14.90
N ALA A 131 -6.47 -15.00 14.07
CA ALA A 131 -6.92 -14.51 12.77
C ALA A 131 -7.39 -15.61 11.81
N LYS A 132 -6.99 -16.86 12.05
CA LYS A 132 -7.49 -18.04 11.31
C LYS A 132 -8.95 -18.39 11.63
N ASN A 133 -9.47 -17.91 12.77
CA ASN A 133 -10.86 -18.14 13.16
C ASN A 133 -11.78 -17.00 12.72
N MET A 134 -12.26 -17.06 11.50
CA MET A 134 -13.15 -16.06 10.88
C MET A 134 -14.49 -15.81 11.62
N ARG A 135 -14.83 -16.64 12.62
CA ARG A 135 -16.03 -16.47 13.44
C ARG A 135 -15.74 -15.85 14.81
N ALA A 136 -14.48 -15.52 15.09
CA ALA A 136 -14.12 -14.91 16.36
C ALA A 136 -14.90 -13.59 16.58
N GLY A 137 -15.43 -13.42 17.76
CA GLY A 137 -16.13 -12.19 18.18
C GLY A 137 -17.55 -11.98 17.62
N ARG A 138 -18.03 -12.79 16.66
CA ARG A 138 -19.34 -12.56 16.01
C ARG A 138 -20.56 -12.82 16.91
N SER A 139 -20.39 -13.50 18.04
CA SER A 139 -21.49 -13.90 18.93
C SER A 139 -21.75 -12.96 20.11
N ARG A 140 -20.96 -11.91 20.27
CA ARG A 140 -21.04 -10.97 21.41
C ARG A 140 -20.68 -9.56 20.95
N THR A 141 -21.18 -8.57 21.69
CA THR A 141 -20.71 -7.18 21.58
C THR A 141 -19.30 -7.09 22.16
N ILE A 142 -18.36 -6.57 21.38
CA ILE A 142 -16.96 -6.36 21.78
C ILE A 142 -16.78 -4.89 22.13
N ASN A 143 -16.30 -4.60 23.33
CA ASN A 143 -16.08 -3.22 23.77
C ASN A 143 -14.62 -2.79 23.62
N ALA A 144 -13.67 -3.74 23.74
CA ALA A 144 -12.26 -3.47 23.53
C ALA A 144 -11.64 -4.55 22.65
N MET A 145 -10.83 -4.15 21.70
CA MET A 145 -10.14 -5.06 20.78
C MET A 145 -8.66 -4.67 20.64
N HIS A 146 -7.80 -5.68 20.77
CA HIS A 146 -6.41 -5.59 20.38
C HIS A 146 -6.13 -6.56 19.22
N GLY A 147 -5.74 -6.01 18.06
CA GLY A 147 -5.27 -6.76 16.89
C GLY A 147 -3.75 -6.67 16.78
N SER A 148 -3.04 -7.76 17.12
CA SER A 148 -1.60 -7.83 17.10
C SER A 148 -1.08 -8.44 15.81
N GLU A 149 -0.01 -7.85 15.24
CA GLU A 149 0.65 -8.24 14.00
C GLU A 149 -0.34 -8.39 12.83
N ILE A 150 -1.25 -7.41 12.71
CA ILE A 150 -2.39 -7.49 11.79
C ILE A 150 -1.98 -7.50 10.30
N ALA A 151 -0.81 -6.96 9.95
CA ALA A 151 -0.26 -7.04 8.59
C ALA A 151 0.03 -8.49 8.14
N PHE A 152 0.13 -9.43 9.07
CA PHE A 152 0.40 -10.85 8.82
C PHE A 152 -0.84 -11.75 8.93
N TRP A 153 -2.03 -11.19 9.05
CA TRP A 153 -3.27 -11.97 9.04
C TRP A 153 -3.62 -12.41 7.62
N ASP A 154 -4.09 -13.66 7.46
CA ASP A 154 -4.40 -14.21 6.13
C ASP A 154 -5.53 -13.46 5.39
N ARG A 155 -6.62 -13.10 6.10
CA ARG A 155 -7.80 -12.40 5.56
C ARG A 155 -8.29 -11.33 6.52
N PRO A 156 -7.50 -10.26 6.73
CA PRO A 156 -7.82 -9.22 7.71
C PRO A 156 -9.05 -8.39 7.30
N ASP A 157 -9.29 -8.21 6.01
CA ASP A 157 -10.43 -7.52 5.41
C ASP A 157 -11.77 -8.14 5.81
N GLU A 158 -11.94 -9.45 5.56
CA GLU A 158 -13.15 -10.19 5.90
C GLU A 158 -13.35 -10.28 7.41
N MET A 159 -12.26 -10.50 8.16
CA MET A 159 -12.32 -10.58 9.61
C MET A 159 -12.71 -9.26 10.24
N MET A 160 -12.06 -8.17 9.84
CA MET A 160 -12.33 -6.83 10.36
C MET A 160 -13.69 -6.30 9.93
N LEU A 161 -14.18 -6.67 8.74
CA LEU A 161 -15.55 -6.37 8.32
C LEU A 161 -16.58 -6.96 9.31
N GLY A 162 -16.38 -8.21 9.71
CA GLY A 162 -17.25 -8.87 10.70
C GLY A 162 -17.11 -8.29 12.11
N LEU A 163 -15.89 -8.01 12.56
CA LEU A 163 -15.61 -7.49 13.90
C LEU A 163 -16.11 -6.06 14.10
N ARG A 164 -15.92 -5.19 13.10
CA ARG A 164 -16.39 -3.79 13.18
C ARG A 164 -17.90 -3.68 13.41
N GLN A 165 -18.68 -4.64 12.92
CA GLN A 165 -20.13 -4.68 13.15
C GLN A 165 -20.50 -5.08 14.60
N THR A 166 -19.61 -5.75 15.32
CA THR A 166 -19.82 -6.17 16.71
C THR A 166 -19.25 -5.18 17.73
N ILE A 167 -18.47 -4.19 17.28
CA ILE A 167 -17.84 -3.17 18.12
C ILE A 167 -18.67 -1.89 18.04
N PRO A 168 -19.32 -1.47 19.13
CA PRO A 168 -20.15 -0.26 19.15
C PRO A 168 -19.33 1.00 18.86
N ASN A 169 -19.94 1.96 18.19
CA ASN A 169 -19.33 3.26 17.93
C ASN A 169 -19.68 4.27 19.04
N HIS A 170 -19.13 4.08 20.24
CA HIS A 170 -19.33 4.96 21.39
C HIS A 170 -18.06 5.08 22.25
N ALA A 171 -18.05 6.06 23.16
CA ALA A 171 -16.90 6.43 24.01
C ALA A 171 -16.28 5.27 24.84
N LYS A 172 -17.08 4.24 25.17
CA LYS A 172 -16.59 3.06 25.91
C LYS A 172 -16.18 1.93 24.97
N SER A 173 -15.75 2.22 23.74
CA SER A 173 -15.19 1.24 22.83
C SER A 173 -13.77 1.61 22.40
N MET A 174 -12.90 0.60 22.34
CA MET A 174 -11.50 0.75 22.00
C MET A 174 -11.08 -0.28 20.93
N ILE A 175 -10.36 0.16 19.91
CA ILE A 175 -9.64 -0.70 18.96
C ILE A 175 -8.21 -0.22 18.90
N ILE A 176 -7.27 -1.11 19.21
CA ILE A 176 -5.83 -0.92 18.99
C ILE A 176 -5.39 -1.95 17.98
N LEU A 177 -4.86 -1.50 16.84
CA LEU A 177 -4.25 -2.33 15.81
C LEU A 177 -2.76 -2.04 15.79
N GLU A 178 -1.91 -3.07 15.82
CA GLU A 178 -0.47 -2.87 15.78
C GLU A 178 0.22 -3.91 14.91
N SER A 179 1.24 -3.48 14.17
CA SER A 179 2.08 -4.38 13.38
C SER A 179 3.42 -3.75 13.01
N THR A 180 4.43 -4.58 12.71
CA THR A 180 5.43 -4.22 11.72
C THR A 180 4.77 -4.29 10.34
N ALA A 181 5.36 -3.65 9.33
CA ALA A 181 4.83 -3.71 7.98
C ALA A 181 5.07 -5.09 7.33
N ASN A 182 4.22 -5.44 6.39
CA ASN A 182 4.35 -6.63 5.55
C ASN A 182 4.09 -6.28 4.08
N GLY A 183 4.92 -5.36 3.54
CA GLY A 183 4.77 -4.84 2.19
C GLY A 183 3.57 -3.89 2.01
N VAL A 184 3.35 -3.45 0.77
CA VAL A 184 2.21 -2.61 0.36
C VAL A 184 1.08 -3.48 -0.19
N GLY A 185 -0.12 -2.88 -0.42
CA GLY A 185 -1.26 -3.54 -1.07
C GLY A 185 -2.01 -4.54 -0.19
N ASN A 186 -1.72 -4.59 1.12
CA ASN A 186 -2.49 -5.36 2.08
C ASN A 186 -3.42 -4.46 2.90
N TRP A 187 -4.40 -5.08 3.58
CA TRP A 187 -5.40 -4.37 4.37
C TRP A 187 -4.80 -3.41 5.42
N PHE A 188 -3.67 -3.77 6.06
CA PHE A 188 -3.01 -2.93 7.05
C PHE A 188 -2.41 -1.68 6.41
N TYR A 189 -1.75 -1.85 5.25
CA TYR A 189 -1.23 -0.73 4.47
C TYR A 189 -2.35 0.26 4.07
N ASP A 190 -3.43 -0.25 3.47
CA ASP A 190 -4.55 0.59 3.04
C ASP A 190 -5.22 1.30 4.23
N THR A 191 -5.41 0.57 5.35
CA THR A 191 -5.98 1.16 6.57
C THR A 191 -5.06 2.22 7.17
N TRP A 192 -3.73 2.01 7.11
CA TRP A 192 -2.73 2.98 7.54
C TRP A 192 -2.76 4.24 6.66
N GLN A 193 -2.75 4.10 5.34
CA GLN A 193 -2.81 5.22 4.40
C GLN A 193 -4.09 6.05 4.59
N ASN A 194 -5.23 5.38 4.72
CA ASN A 194 -6.51 6.03 5.01
C ASN A 194 -6.52 6.73 6.38
N ALA A 195 -5.76 6.24 7.36
CA ALA A 195 -5.62 6.90 8.65
C ALA A 195 -4.74 8.16 8.53
N VAL A 196 -3.65 8.11 7.78
CA VAL A 196 -2.76 9.25 7.53
C VAL A 196 -3.47 10.34 6.73
N SER A 197 -4.29 9.98 5.73
CA SER A 197 -5.10 10.94 4.94
C SER A 197 -6.35 11.44 5.67
N GLY A 198 -6.72 10.84 6.82
CA GLY A 198 -7.94 11.19 7.57
C GLY A 198 -9.23 10.63 6.95
N GLU A 199 -9.13 9.62 6.10
CA GLU A 199 -10.28 8.96 5.46
C GLU A 199 -10.94 7.90 6.35
N ASN A 200 -10.33 7.56 7.47
CA ASN A 200 -10.92 6.70 8.49
C ASN A 200 -10.73 7.27 9.91
N ASP A 201 -11.37 6.65 10.90
CA ASP A 201 -11.38 7.12 12.28
C ASP A 201 -10.12 6.75 13.10
N TYR A 202 -9.15 6.02 12.52
CA TYR A 202 -7.96 5.61 13.24
C TYR A 202 -6.95 6.76 13.38
N LYS A 203 -6.39 6.92 14.59
CA LYS A 203 -5.22 7.78 14.82
C LYS A 203 -3.96 6.98 14.47
N PRO A 204 -3.19 7.37 13.44
CA PRO A 204 -1.97 6.68 13.09
C PRO A 204 -0.84 7.09 14.04
N LEU A 205 -0.08 6.10 14.53
CA LEU A 205 1.14 6.27 15.31
C LEU A 205 2.28 5.50 14.65
N PHE A 206 3.37 6.20 14.37
CA PHE A 206 4.57 5.58 13.82
C PHE A 206 5.72 5.61 14.82
N PHE A 207 6.35 4.45 15.06
CA PHE A 207 7.46 4.30 15.99
C PHE A 207 8.72 3.81 15.27
N PRO A 208 9.65 4.73 14.92
CA PRO A 208 10.89 4.38 14.26
C PRO A 208 11.88 3.70 15.21
N TRP A 209 12.77 2.87 14.65
CA TRP A 209 13.80 2.17 15.42
C TRP A 209 14.79 3.10 16.13
N TRP A 210 15.16 4.19 15.48
CA TRP A 210 16.23 5.10 15.93
C TRP A 210 15.85 5.97 17.14
N ASN A 211 14.60 5.98 17.56
CA ASN A 211 14.18 6.59 18.83
C ASN A 211 14.37 5.63 20.03
N HIS A 212 14.67 4.34 19.78
CA HIS A 212 14.76 3.38 20.86
C HIS A 212 16.17 3.35 21.47
N PRO A 213 16.34 3.62 22.78
CA PRO A 213 17.66 3.72 23.41
C PRO A 213 18.45 2.40 23.40
N GLU A 214 17.78 1.26 23.28
CA GLU A 214 18.45 -0.04 23.18
C GLU A 214 19.08 -0.29 21.80
N TYR A 215 18.67 0.45 20.75
CA TYR A 215 19.18 0.26 19.39
C TYR A 215 20.39 1.15 19.11
N THR A 216 21.32 1.12 20.05
CA THR A 216 22.59 1.83 20.00
C THR A 216 23.76 0.85 20.14
N ALA A 217 24.89 1.20 19.59
CA ALA A 217 26.11 0.39 19.75
C ALA A 217 26.51 0.28 21.23
N THR A 218 26.35 1.36 21.99
CA THR A 218 26.66 1.38 23.44
C THR A 218 25.75 0.41 24.20
N ALA A 219 24.44 0.47 24.02
CA ALA A 219 23.50 -0.43 24.72
C ALA A 219 23.66 -1.89 24.30
N SER A 220 24.10 -2.15 23.07
CA SER A 220 24.33 -3.49 22.54
C SER A 220 25.78 -4.01 22.75
N ASN A 221 26.61 -3.29 23.50
CA ASN A 221 28.02 -3.63 23.75
C ASN A 221 28.86 -3.87 22.47
N LEU A 222 28.53 -3.14 21.39
CA LEU A 222 29.26 -3.23 20.14
C LEU A 222 30.55 -2.39 20.21
N LYS A 223 31.58 -2.85 19.49
CA LYS A 223 32.81 -2.03 19.33
C LYS A 223 32.42 -0.73 18.58
N LYS A 224 32.81 0.40 19.18
CA LYS A 224 32.67 1.71 18.53
C LYS A 224 33.68 1.81 17.41
N GLU A 225 33.34 1.36 16.23
CA GLU A 225 34.09 1.65 15.01
C GLU A 225 33.85 3.08 14.59
N ALA A 226 34.91 3.78 14.15
CA ALA A 226 34.72 5.12 13.59
C ALA A 226 33.76 5.04 12.38
N LEU A 227 32.73 5.84 12.38
CA LEU A 227 31.82 5.99 11.25
C LEU A 227 32.57 6.65 10.10
N THR A 228 33.21 5.85 9.26
CA THR A 228 33.83 6.32 8.03
C THR A 228 32.89 6.07 6.85
N GLY A 229 32.76 7.05 5.95
CA GLY A 229 32.03 6.91 4.70
C GLY A 229 30.54 6.66 4.89
N LEU A 230 29.75 7.70 5.21
CA LEU A 230 28.30 7.59 5.24
C LEU A 230 27.78 7.34 3.82
N ASN A 231 26.94 6.29 3.67
CA ASN A 231 26.17 6.10 2.46
C ASN A 231 25.01 7.12 2.39
N GLU A 232 24.25 7.11 1.30
CA GLU A 232 23.20 8.08 1.06
C GLU A 232 22.07 7.98 2.09
N ASP A 233 21.62 6.77 2.40
CA ASP A 233 20.58 6.52 3.42
C ASP A 233 21.04 7.03 4.80
N GLU A 234 22.29 6.79 5.18
CA GLU A 234 22.84 7.27 6.45
C GLU A 234 22.94 8.80 6.50
N ARG A 235 23.20 9.47 5.36
CA ARG A 235 23.15 10.92 5.27
C ARG A 235 21.74 11.47 5.49
N VAL A 236 20.71 10.77 4.96
CA VAL A 236 19.31 11.11 5.22
C VAL A 236 18.99 10.93 6.71
N LEU A 237 19.41 9.82 7.32
CA LEU A 237 19.24 9.58 8.77
C LEU A 237 19.93 10.64 9.63
N LYS A 238 21.07 11.15 9.19
CA LYS A 238 21.75 12.27 9.84
C LYS A 238 20.94 13.56 9.79
N LYS A 239 20.23 13.83 8.70
CA LYS A 239 19.29 14.97 8.62
C LYS A 239 18.13 14.81 9.61
N LEU A 240 17.70 13.58 9.92
CA LEU A 240 16.73 13.26 10.96
C LEU A 240 17.33 13.26 12.39
N LYS A 241 18.61 13.72 12.54
CA LYS A 241 19.34 13.80 13.81
C LYS A 241 19.63 12.44 14.47
N VAL A 242 19.65 11.35 13.71
CA VAL A 242 20.05 10.03 14.20
C VAL A 242 21.52 10.08 14.62
N SER A 243 21.83 9.57 15.84
CA SER A 243 23.17 9.63 16.39
C SER A 243 24.11 8.63 15.71
N ASP A 244 25.44 8.85 15.84
CA ASP A 244 26.45 7.92 15.34
C ASP A 244 26.32 6.54 16.00
N ASP A 245 25.96 6.52 17.27
CA ASP A 245 25.80 5.29 18.05
C ASP A 245 24.64 4.42 17.51
N HIS A 246 23.55 5.03 17.08
CA HIS A 246 22.46 4.36 16.36
C HIS A 246 22.90 3.88 14.96
N LEU A 247 23.66 4.66 14.22
CA LEU A 247 24.12 4.26 12.87
C LEU A 247 25.10 3.09 12.92
N ILE A 248 25.98 3.03 13.93
CA ILE A 248 26.85 1.87 14.16
C ILE A 248 26.02 0.62 14.46
N TRP A 249 25.01 0.75 15.33
CA TRP A 249 24.06 -0.34 15.60
C TRP A 249 23.33 -0.77 14.32
N ARG A 250 22.84 0.17 13.51
CA ARG A 250 22.17 -0.13 12.22
C ARG A 250 23.05 -0.95 11.30
N ARG A 251 24.32 -0.58 11.12
CA ARG A 251 25.27 -1.34 10.29
C ARG A 251 25.48 -2.76 10.80
N TRP A 252 25.54 -2.92 12.11
CA TRP A 252 25.61 -4.24 12.75
C TRP A 252 24.29 -5.01 12.54
N ALA A 253 23.16 -4.40 12.77
CA ALA A 253 21.85 -5.03 12.65
C ALA A 253 21.53 -5.47 11.21
N VAL A 254 21.86 -4.66 10.21
CA VAL A 254 21.72 -5.05 8.79
C VAL A 254 22.52 -6.31 8.51
N ARG A 255 23.75 -6.41 9.00
CA ARG A 255 24.62 -7.58 8.78
C ARG A 255 24.16 -8.83 9.54
N ASN A 256 23.73 -8.67 10.79
CA ASN A 256 23.53 -9.80 11.70
C ASN A 256 22.08 -10.18 11.95
N LEU A 257 21.14 -9.26 11.77
CA LEU A 257 19.71 -9.51 12.00
C LEU A 257 18.91 -9.61 10.70
N ALA A 258 19.44 -9.05 9.61
CA ALA A 258 18.78 -9.01 8.31
C ALA A 258 19.63 -9.66 7.19
N ASP A 259 20.61 -10.49 7.51
CA ASP A 259 21.45 -11.23 6.55
C ASP A 259 22.09 -10.34 5.47
N SER A 260 22.51 -9.13 5.85
CA SER A 260 23.01 -8.08 4.93
C SER A 260 21.97 -7.58 3.91
N ASN A 261 20.70 -7.87 4.11
CA ASN A 261 19.61 -7.37 3.28
C ASN A 261 19.03 -6.10 3.91
N LEU A 262 19.29 -4.95 3.27
CA LEU A 262 18.84 -3.65 3.75
C LEU A 262 17.32 -3.50 3.73
N GLU A 263 16.64 -4.07 2.72
CA GLU A 263 15.19 -3.99 2.60
C GLU A 263 14.50 -4.76 3.72
N ARG A 264 14.99 -5.96 4.07
CA ARG A 264 14.52 -6.70 5.24
C ARG A 264 14.72 -5.92 6.54
N PHE A 265 15.88 -5.25 6.67
CA PHE A 265 16.12 -4.40 7.83
C PHE A 265 15.09 -3.24 7.88
N MET A 266 14.89 -2.54 6.78
CA MET A 266 13.93 -1.41 6.69
C MET A 266 12.49 -1.83 7.00
N GLN A 267 12.08 -3.02 6.60
CA GLN A 267 10.76 -3.57 6.92
C GLN A 267 10.57 -3.80 8.42
N GLU A 268 11.57 -4.37 9.09
CA GLU A 268 11.51 -4.74 10.50
C GLU A 268 11.92 -3.58 11.44
N TYR A 269 12.80 -2.71 10.97
CA TYR A 269 13.33 -1.55 11.68
C TYR A 269 13.24 -0.30 10.81
N PRO A 270 12.02 0.16 10.48
CA PRO A 270 11.83 1.29 9.61
C PRO A 270 12.28 2.60 10.26
N SER A 271 12.87 3.47 9.43
CA SER A 271 13.22 4.85 9.82
C SER A 271 12.10 5.83 9.54
N THR A 272 11.28 5.54 8.54
CA THR A 272 10.08 6.29 8.15
C THR A 272 8.93 5.33 7.81
N PRO A 273 7.68 5.79 7.80
CA PRO A 273 6.55 4.96 7.40
C PRO A 273 6.70 4.37 5.98
N GLU A 274 7.27 5.15 5.06
CA GLU A 274 7.46 4.73 3.67
C GLU A 274 8.47 3.57 3.57
N GLU A 275 9.54 3.61 4.38
CA GLU A 275 10.52 2.51 4.44
C GLU A 275 9.90 1.21 4.97
N ALA A 276 8.98 1.32 5.92
CA ALA A 276 8.34 0.16 6.54
C ALA A 276 7.64 -0.74 5.52
N PHE A 277 7.01 -0.14 4.52
CA PHE A 277 6.23 -0.86 3.50
C PHE A 277 7.04 -1.27 2.27
N ILE A 278 8.35 -1.42 2.39
CA ILE A 278 9.19 -1.98 1.33
C ILE A 278 8.88 -3.48 1.18
N ALA A 279 8.75 -3.94 -0.07
CA ALA A 279 8.45 -5.34 -0.34
C ALA A 279 9.58 -6.25 0.16
N SER A 280 9.21 -7.34 0.84
CA SER A 280 10.13 -8.40 1.19
C SER A 280 10.40 -9.26 -0.03
N GLY A 281 11.55 -9.12 -0.66
CA GLY A 281 11.94 -9.89 -1.85
C GLY A 281 13.01 -9.17 -2.65
N THR A 282 13.53 -9.81 -3.69
CA THR A 282 14.39 -9.12 -4.66
C THR A 282 13.49 -8.25 -5.53
N ASN A 283 13.44 -6.96 -5.23
CA ASN A 283 12.67 -6.02 -6.04
C ASN A 283 13.16 -6.01 -7.49
N VAL A 284 12.25 -6.10 -8.43
CA VAL A 284 12.54 -6.13 -9.86
C VAL A 284 13.04 -4.77 -10.34
N PHE A 285 12.46 -3.69 -9.82
CA PHE A 285 12.85 -2.34 -10.15
C PHE A 285 13.84 -1.78 -9.13
N PRO A 286 15.01 -1.25 -9.54
CA PRO A 286 15.97 -0.65 -8.62
C PRO A 286 15.33 0.54 -7.86
N ILE A 287 15.12 0.40 -6.56
CA ILE A 287 14.34 1.37 -5.75
C ILE A 287 14.93 2.79 -5.82
N GLN A 288 16.25 2.92 -5.84
CA GLN A 288 16.89 4.23 -5.92
C GLN A 288 16.60 4.92 -7.27
N SER A 289 16.72 4.17 -8.37
CA SER A 289 16.39 4.69 -9.71
C SER A 289 14.89 4.97 -9.85
N LEU A 290 14.04 4.10 -9.27
CA LEU A 290 12.59 4.29 -9.28
C LEU A 290 12.16 5.58 -8.55
N LYS A 291 12.82 5.92 -7.44
CA LYS A 291 12.60 7.20 -6.73
C LYS A 291 12.99 8.41 -7.60
N LEU A 292 14.02 8.30 -8.44
CA LEU A 292 14.48 9.40 -9.29
C LEU A 292 13.55 9.67 -10.47
N VAL A 293 12.85 8.66 -10.98
CA VAL A 293 11.86 8.80 -12.07
C VAL A 293 10.45 9.09 -11.57
N TYR A 294 10.22 9.04 -10.25
CA TYR A 294 8.93 9.33 -9.64
C TYR A 294 8.82 10.82 -9.30
N GLU A 295 7.98 11.50 -10.05
CA GLU A 295 7.60 12.90 -9.84
C GLU A 295 6.10 12.97 -9.53
N PRO A 296 5.67 12.85 -8.26
CA PRO A 296 4.26 12.85 -7.92
C PRO A 296 3.57 14.13 -8.37
N LYS A 297 2.46 13.99 -9.09
CA LYS A 297 1.59 15.10 -9.48
C LYS A 297 0.16 14.84 -9.02
N LEU A 298 -0.48 15.88 -8.51
CA LEU A 298 -1.92 15.89 -8.34
C LEU A 298 -2.56 15.93 -9.72
N GLY A 299 -3.02 14.76 -10.22
CA GLY A 299 -3.77 14.68 -11.46
C GLY A 299 -5.22 15.12 -11.25
N VAL A 300 -5.90 15.46 -12.34
CA VAL A 300 -7.33 15.73 -12.32
C VAL A 300 -8.09 14.46 -12.65
N LYS A 301 -8.94 13.99 -11.73
CA LYS A 301 -9.84 12.85 -11.94
C LYS A 301 -11.06 13.26 -12.72
N GLY A 302 -11.59 12.36 -13.56
CA GLY A 302 -12.81 12.61 -14.33
C GLY A 302 -13.17 11.47 -15.27
N PHE A 303 -14.03 11.81 -16.20
CA PHE A 303 -14.56 10.92 -17.25
C PHE A 303 -14.38 11.52 -18.62
N LEU A 304 -14.31 10.67 -19.64
CA LEU A 304 -14.34 11.09 -21.05
C LEU A 304 -15.73 10.90 -21.62
N THR A 305 -16.28 11.95 -22.21
CA THR A 305 -17.59 11.92 -22.86
C THR A 305 -17.45 12.27 -24.34
N ARG A 306 -18.09 11.46 -25.22
CA ARG A 306 -18.13 11.75 -26.64
C ARG A 306 -19.22 12.78 -26.93
N ARG A 307 -18.85 13.88 -27.60
CA ARG A 307 -19.77 14.92 -28.08
C ARG A 307 -19.62 15.08 -29.58
N GLY A 308 -20.48 14.40 -30.32
CA GLY A 308 -20.37 14.38 -31.79
C GLY A 308 -19.06 13.73 -32.23
N ASN A 309 -18.21 14.51 -32.90
CA ASN A 309 -16.94 14.02 -33.46
C ASN A 309 -15.73 14.23 -32.54
N TYR A 310 -15.88 14.78 -31.33
CA TYR A 310 -14.78 15.00 -30.40
C TYR A 310 -15.05 14.36 -29.03
N VAL A 311 -13.99 14.20 -28.25
CA VAL A 311 -14.04 13.68 -26.88
C VAL A 311 -13.68 14.80 -25.93
N GLU A 312 -14.51 15.01 -24.93
CA GLU A 312 -14.33 16.01 -23.87
C GLU A 312 -14.03 15.33 -22.54
N PHE A 313 -13.10 15.91 -21.77
CA PHE A 313 -12.83 15.48 -20.39
C PHE A 313 -13.69 16.29 -19.42
N LEU A 314 -14.45 15.59 -18.58
CA LEU A 314 -15.27 16.16 -17.52
C LEU A 314 -14.65 15.84 -16.16
N PRO A 315 -14.16 16.86 -15.43
CA PRO A 315 -13.61 16.65 -14.09
C PRO A 315 -14.64 16.13 -13.11
N ASP A 316 -14.32 15.04 -12.40
CA ASP A 316 -15.15 14.45 -11.36
C ASP A 316 -14.27 13.62 -10.42
N ARG A 317 -14.38 13.82 -9.11
CA ARG A 317 -13.58 13.10 -8.09
C ARG A 317 -13.83 11.59 -8.07
N SER A 318 -14.99 11.15 -8.52
CA SER A 318 -15.35 9.73 -8.62
C SER A 318 -14.86 9.06 -9.91
N GLY A 319 -14.23 9.82 -10.82
CA GLY A 319 -13.77 9.33 -12.12
C GLY A 319 -12.63 8.32 -12.00
N SER A 320 -12.62 7.34 -12.91
CA SER A 320 -11.56 6.33 -13.03
C SER A 320 -10.34 6.81 -13.82
N LEU A 321 -10.45 7.90 -14.57
CA LEU A 321 -9.36 8.50 -15.34
C LEU A 321 -8.72 9.62 -14.53
N THR A 322 -7.40 9.58 -14.42
CA THR A 322 -6.58 10.67 -13.85
C THR A 322 -5.67 11.23 -14.93
N ILE A 323 -5.75 12.53 -15.20
CA ILE A 323 -4.92 13.22 -16.18
C ILE A 323 -3.86 14.06 -15.44
N PHE A 324 -2.58 13.82 -15.72
CA PHE A 324 -1.42 14.57 -15.20
C PHE A 324 -0.97 15.65 -16.17
N ARG A 325 -1.13 15.38 -17.48
CA ARG A 325 -0.82 16.32 -18.54
C ARG A 325 -1.82 16.18 -19.69
N LYS A 326 -2.35 17.29 -20.16
CA LYS A 326 -3.23 17.34 -21.34
C LYS A 326 -2.47 16.97 -22.61
N PRO A 327 -3.14 16.45 -23.65
CA PRO A 327 -2.52 16.26 -24.95
C PRO A 327 -2.00 17.59 -25.50
N SER A 328 -0.77 17.58 -26.05
CA SER A 328 -0.19 18.77 -26.69
C SER A 328 -0.68 18.90 -28.11
N SER A 329 -1.08 20.11 -28.52
CA SER A 329 -1.44 20.43 -29.90
C SER A 329 -0.28 20.27 -30.89
N ASP A 330 0.97 20.39 -30.41
CA ASP A 330 2.18 20.26 -31.23
C ASP A 330 2.57 18.79 -31.50
N LEU A 331 1.94 17.87 -30.79
CA LEU A 331 2.16 16.44 -30.96
C LEU A 331 1.06 15.86 -31.88
N GLY A 332 1.40 15.63 -33.15
CA GLY A 332 0.54 14.94 -34.10
C GLY A 332 0.29 13.47 -33.73
N TRP A 333 -0.34 12.74 -34.62
CA TRP A 333 -0.69 11.33 -34.46
C TRP A 333 0.50 10.44 -34.10
N GLY A 334 0.26 9.37 -33.32
CA GLY A 334 1.28 8.39 -32.91
C GLY A 334 2.32 8.91 -31.91
N LYS A 335 2.07 10.05 -31.27
CA LYS A 335 2.96 10.64 -30.26
C LYS A 335 2.61 10.17 -28.84
N TYR A 336 1.42 9.61 -28.65
CA TYR A 336 0.99 8.98 -27.41
C TYR A 336 0.74 7.50 -27.61
N PHE A 337 1.07 6.73 -26.59
CA PHE A 337 0.84 5.30 -26.53
C PHE A 337 -0.01 4.96 -25.31
N ILE A 338 -0.94 4.01 -25.50
CA ILE A 338 -1.76 3.46 -24.44
C ILE A 338 -1.42 1.99 -24.32
N GLY A 339 -0.90 1.58 -23.17
CA GLY A 339 -0.82 0.18 -22.76
C GLY A 339 -1.99 -0.14 -21.85
N ALA A 340 -2.66 -1.24 -22.07
CA ALA A 340 -3.83 -1.63 -21.32
C ALA A 340 -3.78 -3.08 -20.86
N ASP A 341 -4.21 -3.28 -19.61
CA ASP A 341 -4.38 -4.56 -18.93
C ASP A 341 -5.85 -4.73 -18.54
N PRO A 342 -6.65 -5.48 -19.34
CA PRO A 342 -8.08 -5.69 -19.09
C PRO A 342 -8.32 -6.74 -18.02
N THR A 343 -9.37 -6.57 -17.22
CA THR A 343 -9.81 -7.56 -16.23
C THR A 343 -10.99 -8.40 -16.70
N HIS A 344 -11.16 -9.60 -16.12
CA HIS A 344 -12.26 -10.52 -16.46
C HIS A 344 -13.63 -10.08 -15.93
N THR A 345 -13.69 -9.40 -14.81
CA THR A 345 -14.95 -9.13 -14.11
C THR A 345 -14.98 -7.79 -13.40
N THR A 346 -16.19 -7.27 -13.17
CA THR A 346 -16.43 -6.09 -12.33
C THR A 346 -16.26 -6.36 -10.83
N MET A 347 -16.03 -7.61 -10.42
CA MET A 347 -15.91 -8.02 -9.01
C MET A 347 -14.50 -8.49 -8.60
N GLY A 348 -13.54 -8.58 -9.56
CA GLY A 348 -12.16 -9.00 -9.34
C GLY A 348 -11.17 -7.83 -9.33
N ASP A 349 -10.06 -8.04 -10.02
CA ASP A 349 -8.99 -7.04 -10.20
C ASP A 349 -9.47 -5.83 -11.00
N ASN A 350 -8.75 -4.74 -10.95
CA ASN A 350 -9.05 -3.56 -11.74
C ASN A 350 -8.52 -3.74 -13.17
N ALA A 351 -9.22 -3.15 -14.14
CA ALA A 351 -8.59 -2.86 -15.42
C ALA A 351 -7.70 -1.62 -15.28
N CYS A 352 -6.58 -1.59 -15.98
CA CYS A 352 -5.68 -0.44 -16.00
C CYS A 352 -5.30 -0.06 -17.44
N ALA A 353 -5.22 1.23 -17.72
CA ALA A 353 -4.61 1.77 -18.93
C ALA A 353 -3.64 2.90 -18.58
N GLN A 354 -2.44 2.82 -19.11
CA GLN A 354 -1.38 3.82 -18.97
C GLN A 354 -1.21 4.60 -20.26
N VAL A 355 -1.23 5.91 -20.19
CA VAL A 355 -0.96 6.77 -21.33
C VAL A 355 0.42 7.38 -21.17
N ILE A 356 1.29 7.17 -22.13
CA ILE A 356 2.64 7.73 -22.13
C ILE A 356 2.89 8.62 -23.36
N ASN A 357 3.72 9.63 -23.18
CA ASN A 357 4.32 10.35 -24.30
C ASN A 357 5.44 9.46 -24.89
N ARG A 358 5.29 9.06 -26.14
CA ARG A 358 6.24 8.15 -26.81
C ARG A 358 7.69 8.65 -26.83
N ARG A 359 7.91 9.96 -26.88
CA ARG A 359 9.26 10.53 -26.99
C ARG A 359 10.00 10.58 -25.67
N THR A 360 9.29 10.82 -24.58
CA THR A 360 9.89 11.06 -23.25
C THR A 360 9.55 9.95 -22.25
N TYR A 361 8.73 8.98 -22.62
CA TYR A 361 8.14 7.99 -21.74
C TYR A 361 7.51 8.58 -20.46
N GLU A 362 7.09 9.85 -20.52
CA GLU A 362 6.36 10.48 -19.43
C GLU A 362 4.94 9.92 -19.35
N GLN A 363 4.53 9.48 -18.18
CA GLN A 363 3.16 9.12 -17.85
C GLN A 363 2.28 10.38 -17.88
N VAL A 364 1.35 10.49 -18.81
CA VAL A 364 0.49 11.67 -18.96
C VAL A 364 -0.91 11.47 -18.43
N ALA A 365 -1.37 10.20 -18.35
CA ALA A 365 -2.63 9.84 -17.71
C ALA A 365 -2.65 8.37 -17.30
N VAL A 366 -3.54 8.03 -16.36
CA VAL A 366 -3.86 6.67 -15.96
C VAL A 366 -5.38 6.50 -15.84
N TRP A 367 -5.91 5.45 -16.41
CA TRP A 367 -7.26 4.97 -16.16
C TRP A 367 -7.17 3.72 -15.29
N ASN A 368 -7.86 3.68 -14.16
CA ASN A 368 -7.86 2.54 -13.27
C ASN A 368 -9.24 2.37 -12.63
N GLY A 369 -9.86 1.20 -12.80
CA GLY A 369 -11.18 0.94 -12.25
C GLY A 369 -11.72 -0.44 -12.57
N LYS A 370 -12.89 -0.75 -12.02
CA LYS A 370 -13.61 -2.00 -12.27
C LYS A 370 -14.59 -1.81 -13.42
N ILE A 371 -14.38 -2.58 -14.48
CA ILE A 371 -15.16 -2.44 -15.72
C ILE A 371 -15.12 -3.77 -16.50
N ASP A 372 -16.15 -4.05 -17.27
CA ASP A 372 -16.13 -5.19 -18.20
C ASP A 372 -15.25 -4.92 -19.43
N PRO A 373 -14.70 -5.94 -20.10
CA PRO A 373 -13.76 -5.75 -21.20
C PRO A 373 -14.30 -4.98 -22.42
N MET A 374 -15.58 -5.10 -22.72
CA MET A 374 -16.17 -4.42 -23.89
C MET A 374 -16.39 -2.92 -23.60
N THR A 375 -16.90 -2.58 -22.42
CA THR A 375 -17.02 -1.19 -21.96
C THR A 375 -15.63 -0.56 -21.79
N PHE A 376 -14.62 -1.33 -21.30
CA PHE A 376 -13.24 -0.86 -21.22
C PHE A 376 -12.67 -0.49 -22.59
N ALA A 377 -12.98 -1.26 -23.64
CA ALA A 377 -12.56 -0.92 -25.01
C ALA A 377 -13.15 0.44 -25.47
N GLU A 378 -14.38 0.76 -25.07
CA GLU A 378 -14.99 2.06 -25.38
C GLU A 378 -14.32 3.21 -24.64
N GLU A 379 -13.93 2.97 -23.36
CA GLU A 379 -13.10 3.94 -22.61
C GLU A 379 -11.72 4.12 -23.23
N LEU A 380 -11.07 3.04 -23.66
CA LEU A 380 -9.79 3.09 -24.37
C LEU A 380 -9.88 3.86 -25.69
N ALA A 381 -10.96 3.66 -26.46
CA ALA A 381 -11.18 4.39 -27.72
C ALA A 381 -11.39 5.89 -27.48
N LYS A 382 -12.16 6.27 -26.44
CA LYS A 382 -12.30 7.68 -26.02
C LYS A 382 -10.97 8.27 -25.57
N LEU A 383 -10.20 7.51 -24.75
CA LEU A 383 -8.89 7.91 -24.25
C LEU A 383 -7.90 8.11 -25.39
N GLY A 384 -7.88 7.17 -26.36
CA GLY A 384 -7.05 7.31 -27.53
C GLY A 384 -7.42 8.51 -28.39
N ALA A 385 -8.71 8.73 -28.64
CA ALA A 385 -9.20 9.90 -29.37
C ALA A 385 -8.83 11.21 -28.67
N TYR A 386 -8.95 11.27 -27.33
CA TYR A 386 -8.56 12.44 -26.55
C TYR A 386 -7.05 12.73 -26.64
N TYR A 387 -6.19 11.69 -26.64
CA TYR A 387 -4.75 11.83 -26.80
C TYR A 387 -4.31 11.72 -28.27
N ASN A 388 -4.91 12.50 -29.15
CA ASN A 388 -4.54 12.69 -30.56
C ASN A 388 -4.48 11.35 -31.33
N HIS A 389 -5.48 10.48 -31.14
CA HIS A 389 -5.55 9.14 -31.72
C HIS A 389 -4.34 8.28 -31.34
N ALA A 390 -4.04 8.21 -30.04
CA ALA A 390 -2.95 7.40 -29.50
C ALA A 390 -3.02 5.95 -29.98
N THR A 391 -1.86 5.32 -30.21
CA THR A 391 -1.81 3.89 -30.50
C THR A 391 -2.15 3.10 -29.23
N ILE A 392 -3.11 2.18 -29.32
CA ILE A 392 -3.55 1.32 -28.22
C ILE A 392 -2.93 -0.06 -28.38
N SER A 393 -2.22 -0.53 -27.35
CA SER A 393 -1.82 -1.92 -27.18
C SER A 393 -2.45 -2.48 -25.90
N THR A 394 -3.30 -3.46 -26.04
CA THR A 394 -3.90 -4.18 -24.91
C THR A 394 -3.35 -5.61 -24.86
N GLU A 395 -3.24 -6.17 -23.65
CA GLU A 395 -3.02 -7.60 -23.49
C GLU A 395 -4.10 -8.39 -24.24
N VAL A 396 -3.73 -9.49 -24.92
CA VAL A 396 -4.69 -10.26 -25.73
C VAL A 396 -5.22 -11.50 -25.03
N GLU A 397 -4.58 -11.97 -23.97
CA GLU A 397 -5.02 -13.15 -23.24
C GLU A 397 -6.33 -12.88 -22.47
N GLY A 398 -7.16 -13.90 -22.34
CA GLY A 398 -8.39 -13.85 -21.54
C GLY A 398 -9.34 -12.71 -21.94
N PRO A 399 -9.56 -11.70 -21.06
CA PRO A 399 -10.47 -10.59 -21.33
C PRO A 399 -10.01 -9.68 -22.48
N GLY A 400 -8.72 -9.69 -22.79
CA GLY A 400 -8.14 -8.88 -23.87
C GLY A 400 -8.69 -9.21 -25.24
N TYR A 401 -9.09 -10.45 -25.51
CA TYR A 401 -9.75 -10.81 -26.78
C TYR A 401 -11.04 -10.03 -26.99
N ALA A 402 -11.87 -9.89 -25.94
CA ALA A 402 -13.12 -9.12 -26.01
C ALA A 402 -12.83 -7.62 -26.18
N THR A 403 -11.82 -7.10 -25.49
CA THR A 403 -11.40 -5.70 -25.61
C THR A 403 -10.91 -5.38 -27.04
N ILE A 404 -10.05 -6.21 -27.63
CA ILE A 404 -9.59 -6.00 -29.01
C ILE A 404 -10.76 -6.16 -30.00
N GLY A 405 -11.58 -7.20 -29.84
CA GLY A 405 -12.74 -7.43 -30.69
C GLY A 405 -13.65 -6.19 -30.74
N ARG A 406 -13.89 -5.58 -29.59
CA ARG A 406 -14.71 -4.35 -29.51
C ARG A 406 -14.00 -3.14 -30.13
N LEU A 407 -12.69 -2.96 -29.92
CA LEU A 407 -11.91 -1.88 -30.58
C LEU A 407 -11.97 -2.00 -32.11
N VAL A 408 -11.92 -3.21 -32.65
CA VAL A 408 -12.07 -3.46 -34.09
C VAL A 408 -13.49 -3.20 -34.56
N GLU A 409 -14.50 -3.64 -33.80
CA GLU A 409 -15.92 -3.42 -34.13
C GLU A 409 -16.30 -1.94 -34.22
N ILE A 410 -15.70 -1.09 -33.35
CA ILE A 410 -15.91 0.35 -33.36
C ILE A 410 -14.97 1.11 -34.29
N ASP A 411 -14.22 0.40 -35.14
CA ASP A 411 -13.28 0.95 -36.12
C ASP A 411 -12.21 1.88 -35.51
N TYR A 412 -11.66 1.52 -34.32
CA TYR A 412 -10.56 2.31 -33.77
C TYR A 412 -9.30 2.19 -34.64
N PRO A 413 -8.72 3.30 -35.14
CA PRO A 413 -7.77 3.24 -36.27
C PRO A 413 -6.37 2.77 -35.88
N HIS A 414 -5.95 2.97 -34.62
CA HIS A 414 -4.56 2.79 -34.21
C HIS A 414 -4.42 1.72 -33.11
N ILE A 415 -4.65 0.45 -33.49
CA ILE A 415 -4.38 -0.71 -32.65
C ILE A 415 -2.99 -1.22 -32.98
N TRP A 416 -2.12 -1.34 -31.96
CA TRP A 416 -0.78 -1.87 -32.11
C TRP A 416 -0.79 -3.31 -32.62
N ARG A 417 0.14 -3.63 -33.54
CA ARG A 417 0.25 -4.93 -34.17
C ARG A 417 1.60 -5.55 -33.90
N ASN A 418 1.59 -6.73 -33.32
CA ASN A 418 2.76 -7.56 -33.19
C ASN A 418 3.05 -8.20 -34.54
N ARG A 419 4.28 -8.00 -35.09
CA ARG A 419 4.71 -8.51 -36.37
C ARG A 419 5.92 -9.43 -36.22
N TRP A 420 5.91 -10.57 -36.88
CA TRP A 420 7.03 -11.49 -36.87
C TRP A 420 7.20 -12.14 -38.24
N ALA A 421 8.47 -12.54 -38.56
CA ALA A 421 8.75 -13.32 -39.75
C ALA A 421 8.12 -14.72 -39.63
N ASP A 422 7.30 -15.11 -40.59
CA ASP A 422 6.74 -16.46 -40.66
C ASP A 422 7.84 -17.48 -41.02
N ARG A 423 7.56 -18.78 -40.79
CA ARG A 423 8.43 -19.88 -41.23
C ARG A 423 8.57 -19.94 -42.74
N SER A 424 7.63 -19.38 -43.50
CA SER A 424 7.69 -19.25 -44.96
C SER A 424 8.53 -18.03 -45.35
N PRO A 425 9.56 -18.18 -46.19
CA PRO A 425 10.41 -17.07 -46.59
C PRO A 425 9.63 -15.90 -47.19
N GLY A 426 9.87 -14.70 -46.69
CA GLY A 426 9.25 -13.47 -47.18
C GLY A 426 7.83 -13.19 -46.68
N LYS A 427 7.25 -14.04 -45.83
CA LYS A 427 5.92 -13.81 -45.23
C LYS A 427 6.06 -13.22 -43.84
N ILE A 428 5.35 -12.11 -43.57
CA ILE A 428 5.19 -11.49 -42.25
C ILE A 428 3.81 -11.86 -41.73
N SER A 429 3.76 -12.45 -40.54
CA SER A 429 2.52 -12.67 -39.80
C SER A 429 2.34 -11.58 -38.78
N GLU A 430 1.09 -11.19 -38.53
CA GLU A 430 0.76 -10.15 -37.53
C GLU A 430 -0.46 -10.53 -36.70
N THR A 431 -0.48 -10.06 -35.44
CA THR A 431 -1.64 -10.11 -34.56
C THR A 431 -1.84 -8.77 -33.86
N MET A 432 -3.08 -8.39 -33.63
CA MET A 432 -3.41 -7.18 -32.87
C MET A 432 -3.17 -7.42 -31.38
N GLY A 433 -2.60 -6.43 -30.72
CA GLY A 433 -2.37 -6.42 -29.28
C GLY A 433 -1.14 -7.21 -28.82
N TRP A 434 -0.90 -7.15 -27.53
CA TRP A 434 0.26 -7.74 -26.84
C TRP A 434 -0.09 -9.11 -26.27
N SER A 435 0.66 -10.14 -26.62
CA SER A 435 0.53 -11.47 -26.02
C SER A 435 1.52 -11.63 -24.87
N THR A 436 1.05 -11.94 -23.66
CA THR A 436 1.85 -12.05 -22.45
C THR A 436 2.30 -13.50 -22.21
N THR A 437 3.23 -13.98 -23.04
CA THR A 437 3.96 -15.21 -22.73
C THR A 437 5.04 -14.91 -21.67
N PHE A 438 5.52 -15.94 -20.95
CA PHE A 438 6.58 -15.80 -19.95
C PHE A 438 7.79 -14.98 -20.49
N LYS A 439 8.33 -15.34 -21.65
CA LYS A 439 9.46 -14.64 -22.27
C LYS A 439 9.15 -13.19 -22.67
N ARG A 440 7.92 -12.94 -23.09
CA ARG A 440 7.51 -11.59 -23.48
C ARG A 440 7.23 -10.70 -22.27
N LYS A 441 6.71 -11.27 -21.18
CA LYS A 441 6.61 -10.56 -19.89
C LYS A 441 8.00 -10.16 -19.39
N GLU A 442 8.96 -11.09 -19.41
CA GLU A 442 10.35 -10.78 -19.07
C GLU A 442 10.95 -9.68 -19.95
N TRP A 443 10.67 -9.70 -21.26
CA TRP A 443 11.16 -8.68 -22.18
C TRP A 443 10.54 -7.30 -21.89
N ALA A 444 9.21 -7.21 -21.70
CA ALA A 444 8.53 -5.96 -21.41
C ALA A 444 8.98 -5.36 -20.06
N ILE A 445 9.07 -6.19 -19.03
CA ILE A 445 9.56 -5.77 -17.71
C ILE A 445 11.04 -5.38 -17.78
N GLY A 446 11.87 -6.15 -18.50
CA GLY A 446 13.29 -5.80 -18.71
C GLY A 446 13.48 -4.45 -19.39
N TRP A 447 12.62 -4.10 -20.36
CA TRP A 447 12.61 -2.78 -20.97
C TRP A 447 12.23 -1.66 -19.98
N LEU A 448 11.22 -1.91 -19.17
CA LEU A 448 10.81 -0.95 -18.13
C LEU A 448 11.90 -0.75 -17.06
N ILE A 449 12.58 -1.83 -16.64
CA ILE A 449 13.75 -1.75 -15.76
C ILE A 449 14.84 -0.84 -16.37
N LYS A 450 15.12 -1.02 -17.67
CA LYS A 450 16.11 -0.21 -18.37
C LYS A 450 15.74 1.27 -18.38
N LEU A 451 14.49 1.63 -18.73
CA LEU A 451 14.02 3.01 -18.72
C LEU A 451 14.14 3.66 -17.34
N ILE A 452 13.82 2.91 -16.28
CA ILE A 452 13.96 3.38 -14.90
C ILE A 452 15.42 3.56 -14.50
N ALA A 453 16.29 2.60 -14.85
CA ALA A 453 17.72 2.65 -14.52
C ALA A 453 18.44 3.80 -15.24
N ASP A 454 18.10 4.05 -16.50
CA ASP A 454 18.66 5.11 -17.33
C ASP A 454 18.01 6.48 -17.05
N GLN A 455 16.94 6.53 -16.24
CA GLN A 455 16.13 7.73 -15.93
C GLN A 455 15.48 8.34 -17.19
N ASP A 456 15.12 7.50 -18.15
CA ASP A 456 14.54 7.89 -19.43
C ASP A 456 13.00 7.93 -19.41
N MET A 457 12.37 7.87 -18.24
CA MET A 457 10.92 7.97 -18.08
C MET A 457 10.52 8.82 -16.87
N THR A 458 9.24 9.19 -16.78
CA THR A 458 8.68 9.89 -15.62
C THR A 458 7.34 9.28 -15.23
N ILE A 459 7.19 8.96 -13.93
CA ILE A 459 5.98 8.40 -13.34
C ILE A 459 5.36 9.44 -12.41
N HIS A 460 4.06 9.69 -12.55
CA HIS A 460 3.32 10.67 -11.74
C HIS A 460 2.32 10.02 -10.79
N ASP A 461 1.78 8.84 -11.14
CA ASP A 461 0.76 8.14 -10.40
C ASP A 461 1.34 7.38 -9.20
N ALA A 462 0.81 7.67 -8.01
CA ALA A 462 1.24 7.03 -6.77
C ALA A 462 0.96 5.52 -6.77
N LYS A 463 -0.20 5.09 -7.30
CA LYS A 463 -0.54 3.65 -7.35
C LYS A 463 0.42 2.87 -8.24
N THR A 464 0.72 3.39 -9.44
CA THR A 464 1.72 2.78 -10.35
C THR A 464 3.10 2.67 -9.69
N TYR A 465 3.54 3.74 -9.00
CA TYR A 465 4.79 3.73 -8.25
C TYR A 465 4.79 2.69 -7.12
N ASP A 466 3.72 2.58 -6.36
CA ASP A 466 3.61 1.63 -5.25
C ASP A 466 3.57 0.17 -5.74
N GLU A 467 2.85 -0.12 -6.83
CA GLU A 467 2.89 -1.45 -7.46
C GLU A 467 4.31 -1.81 -7.93
N MET A 468 5.04 -0.87 -8.56
CA MET A 468 6.45 -1.09 -8.96
C MET A 468 7.37 -1.35 -7.76
N ARG A 469 7.17 -0.68 -6.64
CA ARG A 469 7.95 -0.90 -5.41
C ARG A 469 7.78 -2.29 -4.83
N THR A 470 6.69 -2.97 -5.13
CA THR A 470 6.34 -4.29 -4.61
C THR A 470 6.44 -5.40 -5.65
N TYR A 471 6.91 -5.07 -6.83
CA TYR A 471 7.10 -6.03 -7.89
C TYR A 471 8.42 -6.78 -7.73
N VAL A 472 8.37 -8.10 -7.52
CA VAL A 472 9.50 -8.92 -7.11
C VAL A 472 9.75 -10.08 -8.06
N THR A 473 10.97 -10.63 -8.00
CA THR A 473 11.28 -11.92 -8.62
C THR A 473 10.62 -13.02 -7.79
N LEU A 474 9.79 -13.84 -8.43
CA LEU A 474 9.05 -14.92 -7.77
C LEU A 474 9.95 -16.14 -7.55
N PRO A 475 9.75 -16.92 -6.45
CA PRO A 475 10.52 -18.14 -6.19
C PRO A 475 10.43 -19.20 -7.29
N ALA A 476 9.29 -19.26 -8.00
CA ALA A 476 9.08 -20.16 -9.13
C ALA A 476 9.68 -19.66 -10.46
N GLY A 477 10.35 -18.51 -10.44
CA GLY A 477 10.85 -17.79 -11.61
C GLY A 477 9.83 -16.82 -12.17
N GLY A 478 10.33 -15.80 -12.92
CA GLY A 478 9.53 -14.71 -13.46
C GLY A 478 9.30 -13.59 -12.45
N TYR A 479 8.38 -12.67 -12.77
CA TYR A 479 8.12 -11.44 -12.03
C TYR A 479 6.65 -11.34 -11.66
N GLY A 480 6.38 -10.79 -10.50
CA GLY A 480 5.02 -10.58 -10.01
C GLY A 480 4.96 -9.80 -8.70
N PRO A 481 3.75 -9.58 -8.17
CA PRO A 481 3.57 -8.93 -6.87
C PRO A 481 4.23 -9.74 -5.74
N ALA A 482 4.72 -9.06 -4.70
CA ALA A 482 5.47 -9.66 -3.58
C ALA A 482 4.65 -10.66 -2.76
N ASP A 483 3.34 -10.48 -2.66
CA ASP A 483 2.46 -11.43 -2.01
C ASP A 483 1.90 -12.41 -3.06
N GLY A 484 2.36 -13.63 -3.10
CA GLY A 484 1.80 -14.68 -3.96
C GLY A 484 0.34 -15.05 -3.67
N SER A 485 -0.37 -14.24 -2.87
CA SER A 485 -1.76 -14.48 -2.43
C SER A 485 -2.81 -14.02 -3.45
N GLY A 486 -2.40 -13.36 -4.55
CA GLY A 486 -3.30 -12.81 -5.58
C GLY A 486 -4.07 -11.56 -5.13
N ARG A 487 -3.60 -10.86 -4.09
CA ARG A 487 -4.19 -9.62 -3.57
C ARG A 487 -3.38 -8.37 -3.91
N SER A 488 -2.09 -8.52 -4.13
CA SER A 488 -1.26 -7.48 -4.73
C SER A 488 -1.50 -7.48 -6.22
N HIS A 489 -1.87 -6.33 -6.74
CA HIS A 489 -2.17 -6.13 -8.15
C HIS A 489 -0.90 -5.70 -8.89
N ASP A 490 -0.74 -6.14 -10.14
CA ASP A 490 0.30 -5.67 -11.07
C ASP A 490 -0.29 -5.03 -12.34
N ASP A 491 -1.58 -4.69 -12.29
CA ASP A 491 -2.33 -4.15 -13.42
C ASP A 491 -1.68 -2.86 -13.97
N CYS A 492 -1.27 -1.95 -13.08
CA CYS A 492 -0.62 -0.70 -13.48
C CYS A 492 0.81 -0.94 -13.99
N VAL A 493 1.53 -1.89 -13.43
CA VAL A 493 2.88 -2.29 -13.88
C VAL A 493 2.80 -2.91 -15.27
N MET A 494 1.88 -3.85 -15.48
CA MET A 494 1.71 -4.52 -16.77
C MET A 494 1.26 -3.56 -17.86
N ALA A 495 0.25 -2.73 -17.59
CA ALA A 495 -0.20 -1.71 -18.53
C ALA A 495 0.95 -0.73 -18.90
N MET A 496 1.78 -0.31 -17.95
CA MET A 496 2.94 0.55 -18.20
C MET A 496 4.02 -0.19 -19.03
N ALA A 497 4.33 -1.44 -18.69
CA ALA A 497 5.32 -2.24 -19.42
C ALA A 497 4.88 -2.44 -20.88
N ILE A 498 3.60 -2.73 -21.11
CA ILE A 498 3.01 -2.87 -22.47
C ILE A 498 3.11 -1.54 -23.21
N ALA A 499 2.75 -0.41 -22.59
CA ALA A 499 2.86 0.90 -23.22
C ALA A 499 4.31 1.19 -23.67
N CYS A 500 5.28 1.01 -22.76
CA CYS A 500 6.68 1.33 -23.01
C CYS A 500 7.31 0.43 -24.07
N ILE A 501 7.11 -0.89 -24.00
CA ILE A 501 7.72 -1.82 -24.95
C ILE A 501 7.12 -1.68 -26.35
N CYS A 502 5.79 -1.50 -26.47
CA CYS A 502 5.14 -1.32 -27.76
C CYS A 502 5.54 0.01 -28.40
N ALA A 503 5.65 1.08 -27.61
CA ALA A 503 6.14 2.37 -28.09
C ALA A 503 7.57 2.30 -28.64
N SER A 504 8.44 1.45 -28.05
CA SER A 504 9.82 1.26 -28.48
C SER A 504 9.96 0.48 -29.78
N THR A 505 9.02 -0.42 -30.09
CA THR A 505 9.07 -1.32 -31.24
C THR A 505 8.40 -0.78 -32.50
N GLU A 506 7.60 0.28 -32.37
CA GLU A 506 7.02 0.93 -33.54
C GLU A 506 8.06 1.81 -34.25
N GLY A 507 8.16 1.66 -35.59
CA GLY A 507 9.04 2.46 -36.43
C GLY A 507 8.75 3.96 -36.34
N PRO A 508 9.61 4.84 -36.89
CA PRO A 508 9.36 6.28 -36.93
C PRO A 508 8.01 6.54 -37.59
N VAL A 509 7.20 7.41 -36.99
CA VAL A 509 5.91 7.84 -37.55
C VAL A 509 6.20 8.63 -38.83
N THR A 510 6.23 7.94 -39.95
CA THR A 510 6.15 8.59 -41.26
C THR A 510 4.68 8.96 -41.46
N GLY A 511 4.41 10.19 -41.90
CA GLY A 511 3.06 10.72 -42.02
C GLY A 511 2.13 9.74 -42.72
N TYR A 512 1.02 9.40 -42.09
CA TYR A 512 -0.04 8.60 -42.68
C TYR A 512 -0.83 9.49 -43.64
N GLU A 513 -0.64 9.28 -44.91
CA GLU A 513 -1.55 9.74 -45.95
C GLU A 513 -2.59 8.65 -46.24
N GLY A 514 -3.59 8.55 -45.37
CA GLY A 514 -4.75 7.66 -45.58
C GLY A 514 -6.01 8.45 -45.82
N PRO A 515 -7.00 7.90 -46.56
CA PRO A 515 -8.24 8.60 -46.85
C PRO A 515 -9.18 8.61 -45.64
N MET A 516 -8.96 9.52 -44.74
CA MET A 516 -10.00 9.98 -43.84
C MET A 516 -10.32 11.42 -44.21
N GLY A 517 -11.61 11.66 -44.52
CA GLY A 517 -12.09 12.98 -44.80
C GLY A 517 -11.62 13.98 -43.77
N GLU A 518 -11.18 15.12 -44.28
CA GLU A 518 -10.66 16.27 -43.60
C GLU A 518 -11.30 16.50 -42.23
N LEU A 519 -10.64 15.98 -41.16
CA LEU A 519 -10.79 16.50 -39.83
C LEU A 519 -9.71 17.57 -39.72
N GLU A 520 -10.04 18.82 -40.07
CA GLU A 520 -9.20 19.95 -39.80
C GLU A 520 -8.74 19.94 -38.33
N PRO A 521 -7.45 20.25 -38.05
CA PRO A 521 -7.03 20.58 -36.69
C PRO A 521 -7.84 21.80 -36.27
N ARG A 522 -8.90 21.60 -35.53
CA ARG A 522 -9.64 22.70 -34.95
C ARG A 522 -8.78 23.34 -33.89
N ASP A 523 -8.61 24.65 -34.06
CA ASP A 523 -8.12 25.59 -33.09
C ASP A 523 -8.58 25.23 -31.67
N ALA A 524 -7.69 25.40 -30.71
CA ALA A 524 -7.86 25.09 -29.32
C ALA A 524 -9.30 25.41 -28.86
N LEU A 525 -10.05 24.36 -28.53
CA LEU A 525 -11.37 24.54 -27.90
C LEU A 525 -11.20 25.41 -26.65
N PRO A 526 -12.12 26.33 -26.36
CA PRO A 526 -12.05 27.16 -25.20
C PRO A 526 -11.90 26.27 -23.96
N ILE A 527 -10.86 26.55 -23.18
CA ILE A 527 -10.57 25.89 -21.91
C ILE A 527 -11.80 26.05 -21.01
N SER A 528 -12.31 24.96 -20.46
CA SER A 528 -13.37 25.04 -19.45
C SER A 528 -12.88 25.90 -18.28
N PRO A 529 -13.68 26.81 -17.69
CA PRO A 529 -13.30 27.64 -16.57
C PRO A 529 -12.68 26.86 -15.38
N ALA A 530 -13.13 25.62 -15.16
CA ALA A 530 -12.57 24.73 -14.13
C ALA A 530 -11.08 24.36 -14.34
N TRP A 531 -10.56 24.53 -15.55
CA TRP A 531 -9.15 24.28 -15.86
C TRP A 531 -8.25 25.50 -15.66
N GLU A 532 -8.77 26.70 -15.82
CA GLU A 532 -8.04 27.95 -15.56
C GLU A 532 -7.76 28.11 -14.06
N GLU A 533 -8.71 27.73 -13.20
CA GLU A 533 -8.53 27.71 -11.75
C GLU A 533 -7.49 26.67 -11.31
N TRP A 534 -7.38 25.55 -12.02
CA TRP A 534 -6.42 24.49 -11.68
C TRP A 534 -4.98 24.83 -12.09
N ASP A 535 -4.76 25.42 -13.27
CA ASP A 535 -3.42 25.88 -13.70
C ASP A 535 -2.87 26.96 -12.77
N GLN A 536 -3.72 27.81 -12.20
CA GLN A 536 -3.31 28.81 -11.21
C GLN A 536 -3.02 28.21 -9.83
N ALA A 537 -3.73 27.16 -9.44
CA ALA A 537 -3.52 26.46 -8.14
C ALA A 537 -2.25 25.57 -8.13
N SER A 538 -1.78 25.09 -9.27
CA SER A 538 -0.57 24.26 -9.38
C SER A 538 0.74 25.06 -9.39
N VAL A 539 0.67 26.39 -9.50
CA VAL A 539 1.84 27.30 -9.49
C VAL A 539 2.16 27.84 -8.09
N VAL A 540 1.29 27.59 -7.11
CA VAL A 540 1.49 28.03 -5.72
C VAL A 540 1.55 26.83 -4.79
N LYS A 541 2.71 26.18 -4.69
CA LYS A 541 3.39 25.68 -3.48
C LYS A 541 4.62 24.84 -3.81
#